data_577543f377828d92aeb96e0ad07227e2
#
_entry.id   577543f377828d92aeb96e0ad07227e2
#
_cell.length_a   1.000
_cell.length_b   1.000
_cell.length_c   1.000
_cell.angle_alpha   90.00
_cell.angle_beta   90.00
_cell.angle_gamma   90.00
#
_symmetry.space_group_name_H-M   'P 1'
#
loop_
_entity.id
_entity.type
_entity.pdbx_description
1 polymer ?
#
loop_
_entity_poly.entity_id
_entity_poly.type
_entity_poly.pdbx_seq_one_letter_code
_entity_poly.pdbx_strand_id
1 'polypeptide(L)'
;SITDAGRDRSDPHELGTGYPLYAAKYIRSEHPDTDFEFIDLGISGDQTINLVARLQADFIDIQPDLVSIHIGINDTWHRAETREWLDNETFEANYRKVLTEIKEKTNAKILIIEQFLLPVPDKEFFREDLNGKIDVTRRLAREFADCYIPLDGLMAKACVGCEPTHWSADGVHPNENGSDFIGRLYADAFNEMLKAGKLG
;
A
#
# COMPACT_ATOMS: atom_id res chain seq x y z
N SER A 1 -0.22 3.53 8.76
CA SER A 1 0.76 4.59 9.08
C SER A 1 1.54 5.08 7.84
N ILE A 2 1.89 4.17 6.95
CA ILE A 2 2.65 4.54 5.72
C ILE A 2 1.76 5.35 4.77
N THR A 3 0.50 4.96 4.61
CA THR A 3 -0.51 5.68 3.81
C THR A 3 -1.06 6.87 4.58
N ASP A 4 -1.50 6.68 5.81
CA ASP A 4 -2.05 7.70 6.72
C ASP A 4 -1.09 8.90 6.93
N ALA A 5 0.17 8.61 7.28
CA ALA A 5 1.28 9.57 7.38
C ALA A 5 0.90 10.96 7.95
N GLY A 6 0.14 10.97 9.03
CA GLY A 6 -0.26 12.18 9.76
C GLY A 6 -1.34 13.03 9.09
N ARG A 7 -2.11 12.47 8.16
CA ARG A 7 -3.22 13.16 7.53
C ARG A 7 -4.30 13.59 8.54
N ASP A 8 -5.05 14.62 8.23
CA ASP A 8 -6.29 14.96 8.93
C ASP A 8 -7.39 13.97 8.52
N ARG A 9 -7.74 13.04 9.42
CA ARG A 9 -8.76 12.01 9.15
C ARG A 9 -10.19 12.52 9.07
N SER A 10 -10.43 13.79 9.42
CA SER A 10 -11.74 14.42 9.25
C SER A 10 -11.99 14.88 7.81
N ASP A 11 -10.93 15.00 7.00
CA ASP A 11 -10.99 15.30 5.57
C ASP A 11 -10.32 14.17 4.76
N PRO A 12 -11.10 13.37 4.01
CA PRO A 12 -10.53 12.28 3.21
C PRO A 12 -9.70 12.76 2.02
N HIS A 13 -9.76 14.05 1.67
CA HIS A 13 -8.96 14.64 0.58
C HIS A 13 -7.60 15.17 1.06
N GLU A 14 -7.39 15.23 2.38
CA GLU A 14 -6.09 15.56 2.97
C GLU A 14 -5.20 14.32 2.93
N LEU A 15 -4.06 14.40 2.22
CA LEU A 15 -3.22 13.26 1.86
C LEU A 15 -2.02 13.06 2.80
N GLY A 16 -1.95 13.81 3.90
CA GLY A 16 -0.85 13.74 4.86
C GLY A 16 0.49 14.15 4.24
N THR A 17 1.56 13.54 4.76
CA THR A 17 2.95 13.79 4.33
C THR A 17 3.61 12.56 3.70
N GLY A 18 2.85 11.48 3.52
CA GLY A 18 3.32 10.21 2.98
C GLY A 18 3.31 10.14 1.45
N TYR A 19 3.53 8.94 0.94
CA TYR A 19 3.56 8.68 -0.50
C TYR A 19 2.29 9.10 -1.27
N PRO A 20 1.05 9.11 -0.67
CA PRO A 20 -0.13 9.55 -1.40
C PRO A 20 -0.02 10.98 -1.88
N LEU A 21 0.53 11.87 -1.04
CA LEU A 21 0.78 13.27 -1.42
C LEU A 21 1.72 13.39 -2.62
N TYR A 22 2.82 12.63 -2.64
CA TYR A 22 3.79 12.66 -3.74
C TYR A 22 3.19 12.05 -5.01
N ALA A 23 2.47 10.92 -4.90
CA ALA A 23 1.76 10.31 -6.02
C ALA A 23 0.79 11.30 -6.67
N ALA A 24 -0.04 11.96 -5.87
CA ALA A 24 -0.99 12.96 -6.35
C ALA A 24 -0.30 14.16 -7.04
N LYS A 25 0.82 14.65 -6.47
CA LYS A 25 1.62 15.71 -7.10
C LYS A 25 2.15 15.31 -8.48
N TYR A 26 2.72 14.11 -8.61
CA TYR A 26 3.24 13.60 -9.87
C TYR A 26 2.12 13.41 -10.90
N ILE A 27 1.05 12.72 -10.53
CA ILE A 27 -0.09 12.48 -11.43
C ILE A 27 -0.69 13.80 -11.93
N ARG A 28 -0.96 14.75 -11.04
CA ARG A 28 -1.50 16.07 -11.44
C ARG A 28 -0.55 16.84 -12.35
N SER A 29 0.76 16.78 -12.10
CA SER A 29 1.75 17.49 -12.93
C SER A 29 1.90 16.86 -14.32
N GLU A 30 1.71 15.57 -14.44
CA GLU A 30 1.84 14.81 -15.68
C GLU A 30 0.54 14.80 -16.52
N HIS A 31 -0.61 15.08 -15.88
CA HIS A 31 -1.94 15.15 -16.52
C HIS A 31 -2.68 16.45 -16.15
N PRO A 32 -2.16 17.62 -16.53
CA PRO A 32 -2.68 18.91 -16.09
C PRO A 32 -4.09 19.22 -16.59
N ASP A 33 -4.55 18.55 -17.61
CA ASP A 33 -5.88 18.74 -18.21
C ASP A 33 -6.94 17.80 -17.64
N THR A 34 -6.59 16.95 -16.66
CA THR A 34 -7.49 16.01 -16.03
C THR A 34 -7.72 16.39 -14.55
N ASP A 35 -9.00 16.47 -14.16
CA ASP A 35 -9.35 16.70 -12.76
C ASP A 35 -9.41 15.34 -12.03
N PHE A 36 -8.50 15.15 -11.09
CA PHE A 36 -8.41 13.95 -10.26
C PHE A 36 -8.87 14.22 -8.84
N GLU A 37 -9.81 13.44 -8.36
CA GLU A 37 -10.15 13.34 -6.95
C GLU A 37 -9.27 12.27 -6.29
N PHE A 38 -8.55 12.66 -5.25
CA PHE A 38 -7.75 11.74 -4.43
C PHE A 38 -8.37 11.64 -3.04
N ILE A 39 -8.57 10.39 -2.61
CA ILE A 39 -9.14 10.07 -1.30
C ILE A 39 -8.15 9.17 -0.56
N ASP A 40 -7.71 9.59 0.63
CA ASP A 40 -6.86 8.80 1.52
C ASP A 40 -7.66 8.34 2.74
N LEU A 41 -7.82 7.02 2.86
CA LEU A 41 -8.50 6.35 3.96
C LEU A 41 -7.57 5.48 4.80
N GLY A 42 -6.27 5.70 4.66
CA GLY A 42 -5.28 5.04 5.50
C GLY A 42 -5.51 5.33 6.98
N ILE A 43 -5.37 4.30 7.82
CA ILE A 43 -5.42 4.41 9.28
C ILE A 43 -4.19 3.72 9.86
N SER A 44 -3.41 4.47 10.65
CA SER A 44 -2.21 3.95 11.31
C SER A 44 -2.56 2.77 12.22
N GLY A 45 -1.80 1.68 12.10
CA GLY A 45 -2.02 0.48 12.90
C GLY A 45 -2.96 -0.55 12.28
N ASP A 46 -3.68 -0.22 11.20
CA ASP A 46 -4.61 -1.17 10.58
C ASP A 46 -3.92 -2.43 10.06
N GLN A 47 -4.59 -3.55 10.32
CA GLN A 47 -4.33 -4.88 9.80
C GLN A 47 -5.37 -5.24 8.73
N THR A 48 -5.18 -6.36 8.03
CA THR A 48 -6.15 -6.84 7.02
C THR A 48 -7.57 -6.99 7.57
N ILE A 49 -7.74 -7.44 8.80
CA ILE A 49 -9.07 -7.56 9.44
C ILE A 49 -9.77 -6.21 9.63
N ASN A 50 -9.01 -5.13 9.82
CA ASN A 50 -9.59 -3.79 9.95
C ASN A 50 -10.15 -3.30 8.60
N LEU A 51 -9.49 -3.61 7.48
CA LEU A 51 -10.04 -3.34 6.15
C LEU A 51 -11.36 -4.09 5.90
N VAL A 52 -11.44 -5.36 6.36
CA VAL A 52 -12.70 -6.13 6.29
C VAL A 52 -13.82 -5.44 7.06
N ALA A 53 -13.52 -4.89 8.23
CA ALA A 53 -14.52 -4.25 9.09
C ALA A 53 -15.11 -2.95 8.49
N ARG A 54 -14.34 -2.20 7.69
CA ARG A 54 -14.75 -0.93 7.08
C ARG A 54 -14.93 -0.97 5.56
N LEU A 55 -14.97 -2.18 5.01
CA LEU A 55 -15.05 -2.45 3.58
C LEU A 55 -16.19 -1.74 2.87
N GLN A 56 -17.39 -1.73 3.47
CA GLN A 56 -18.56 -1.10 2.86
C GLN A 56 -18.37 0.41 2.69
N ALA A 57 -18.01 1.10 3.76
CA ALA A 57 -17.90 2.56 3.75
C ALA A 57 -16.70 3.07 2.94
N ASP A 58 -15.55 2.39 3.06
CA ASP A 58 -14.28 2.91 2.58
C ASP A 58 -13.94 2.48 1.13
N PHE A 59 -14.64 1.48 0.61
CA PHE A 59 -14.41 0.99 -0.75
C PHE A 59 -15.69 0.97 -1.59
N ILE A 60 -16.75 0.32 -1.07
CA ILE A 60 -17.93 0.05 -1.87
C ILE A 60 -18.80 1.30 -2.05
N ASP A 61 -19.07 2.05 -0.98
CA ASP A 61 -19.93 3.23 -1.06
C ASP A 61 -19.29 4.39 -1.86
N ILE A 62 -17.95 4.41 -1.96
CA ILE A 62 -17.20 5.44 -2.69
C ILE A 62 -17.25 5.22 -4.20
N GLN A 63 -17.32 3.96 -4.68
CA GLN A 63 -17.30 3.61 -6.11
C GLN A 63 -16.14 4.26 -6.89
N PRO A 64 -14.88 4.08 -6.46
CA PRO A 64 -13.74 4.74 -7.10
C PRO A 64 -13.41 4.10 -8.46
N ASP A 65 -12.70 4.83 -9.32
CA ASP A 65 -12.14 4.28 -10.56
C ASP A 65 -10.91 3.40 -10.29
N LEU A 66 -10.11 3.77 -9.29
CA LEU A 66 -8.92 3.05 -8.86
C LEU A 66 -8.87 2.93 -7.35
N VAL A 67 -8.68 1.71 -6.86
CA VAL A 67 -8.35 1.42 -5.45
C VAL A 67 -6.90 0.99 -5.37
N SER A 68 -6.12 1.64 -4.52
CA SER A 68 -4.79 1.17 -4.14
C SER A 68 -4.77 0.63 -2.71
N ILE A 69 -4.13 -0.51 -2.50
CA ILE A 69 -4.07 -1.17 -1.19
C ILE A 69 -2.62 -1.47 -0.83
N HIS A 70 -2.17 -0.89 0.29
CA HIS A 70 -0.89 -1.15 0.92
C HIS A 70 -1.13 -1.56 2.37
N ILE A 71 -1.18 -2.85 2.66
CA ILE A 71 -1.58 -3.43 3.94
C ILE A 71 -0.73 -4.65 4.29
N GLY A 72 -0.62 -5.01 5.56
CA GLY A 72 -0.06 -6.28 6.02
C GLY A 72 1.16 -6.17 6.92
N ILE A 73 1.87 -5.05 6.95
CA ILE A 73 3.01 -4.88 7.87
C ILE A 73 2.54 -4.94 9.34
N ASN A 74 1.36 -4.42 9.65
CA ASN A 74 0.81 -4.44 11.01
C ASN A 74 0.27 -5.81 11.41
N ASP A 75 -0.11 -6.67 10.47
CA ASP A 75 -0.43 -8.07 10.75
C ASP A 75 0.78 -8.81 11.33
N THR A 76 2.00 -8.41 10.93
CA THR A 76 3.26 -8.84 11.53
C THR A 76 3.59 -8.03 12.79
N TRP A 77 3.62 -6.71 12.71
CA TRP A 77 4.14 -5.84 13.77
C TRP A 77 3.42 -6.02 15.12
N HIS A 78 2.08 -6.07 15.11
CA HIS A 78 1.30 -6.16 16.34
C HIS A 78 1.54 -7.46 17.15
N ARG A 79 2.19 -8.44 16.55
CA ARG A 79 2.54 -9.73 17.16
C ARG A 79 4.05 -9.93 17.33
N ALA A 80 4.84 -8.92 16.98
CA ALA A 80 6.29 -9.05 16.95
C ALA A 80 6.92 -9.33 18.30
N GLU A 81 6.39 -8.75 19.39
CA GLU A 81 6.91 -8.95 20.75
C GLU A 81 6.74 -10.39 21.24
N THR A 82 5.59 -11.00 20.95
CA THR A 82 5.28 -12.39 21.37
C THR A 82 5.71 -13.42 20.34
N ARG A 83 5.88 -13.02 19.08
CA ARG A 83 6.07 -13.89 17.90
C ARG A 83 4.93 -14.91 17.70
N GLU A 84 3.77 -14.63 18.26
CA GLU A 84 2.54 -15.39 18.00
C GLU A 84 1.91 -14.87 16.69
N TRP A 85 2.60 -15.13 15.59
CA TRP A 85 2.25 -14.58 14.29
C TRP A 85 0.84 -14.94 13.83
N LEU A 86 0.19 -14.02 13.13
CA LEU A 86 -1.03 -14.35 12.39
C LEU A 86 -0.66 -15.33 11.27
N ASP A 87 -1.31 -16.49 11.22
CA ASP A 87 -1.08 -17.46 10.17
C ASP A 87 -1.40 -16.88 8.77
N ASN A 88 -0.71 -17.40 7.77
CA ASN A 88 -0.84 -16.90 6.40
C ASN A 88 -2.20 -17.20 5.78
N GLU A 89 -2.89 -18.25 6.21
CA GLU A 89 -4.23 -18.62 5.77
C GLU A 89 -5.25 -17.58 6.24
N THR A 90 -5.18 -17.16 7.48
CA THR A 90 -6.05 -16.10 8.04
C THR A 90 -5.76 -14.75 7.38
N PHE A 91 -4.48 -14.40 7.21
CA PHE A 91 -4.07 -13.20 6.49
C PHE A 91 -4.62 -13.20 5.05
N GLU A 92 -4.45 -14.32 4.32
CA GLU A 92 -4.96 -14.49 2.97
C GLU A 92 -6.49 -14.38 2.93
N ALA A 93 -7.19 -15.03 3.83
CA ALA A 93 -8.65 -15.00 3.87
C ALA A 93 -9.20 -13.58 4.07
N ASN A 94 -8.62 -12.80 4.97
CA ASN A 94 -8.99 -11.40 5.19
C ASN A 94 -8.74 -10.56 3.95
N TYR A 95 -7.55 -10.65 3.37
CA TYR A 95 -7.18 -9.83 2.22
C TYR A 95 -7.98 -10.23 0.98
N ARG A 96 -8.14 -11.51 0.75
CA ARG A 96 -8.99 -12.05 -0.34
C ARG A 96 -10.42 -11.55 -0.25
N LYS A 97 -11.01 -11.52 0.96
CA LYS A 97 -12.35 -10.99 1.17
C LYS A 97 -12.46 -9.55 0.71
N VAL A 98 -11.50 -8.69 1.08
CA VAL A 98 -11.47 -7.29 0.65
C VAL A 98 -11.42 -7.19 -0.88
N LEU A 99 -10.50 -7.91 -1.52
CA LEU A 99 -10.31 -7.87 -2.97
C LEU A 99 -11.52 -8.41 -3.74
N THR A 100 -12.12 -9.51 -3.25
CA THR A 100 -13.33 -10.08 -3.86
C THR A 100 -14.49 -9.11 -3.81
N GLU A 101 -14.77 -8.52 -2.66
CA GLU A 101 -15.87 -7.58 -2.48
C GLU A 101 -15.72 -6.31 -3.34
N ILE A 102 -14.50 -5.77 -3.45
CA ILE A 102 -14.21 -4.66 -4.36
C ILE A 102 -14.51 -5.06 -5.80
N LYS A 103 -14.02 -6.23 -6.23
CA LYS A 103 -14.18 -6.73 -7.61
C LYS A 103 -15.65 -7.01 -7.98
N GLU A 104 -16.44 -7.50 -7.02
CA GLU A 104 -17.84 -7.86 -7.24
C GLU A 104 -18.80 -6.68 -7.13
N LYS A 105 -18.47 -5.67 -6.32
CA LYS A 105 -19.39 -4.60 -5.95
C LYS A 105 -19.01 -3.22 -6.50
N THR A 106 -17.88 -3.11 -7.17
CA THR A 106 -17.42 -1.87 -7.81
C THR A 106 -16.88 -2.15 -9.22
N ASN A 107 -16.67 -1.09 -9.99
CA ASN A 107 -15.94 -1.16 -11.26
C ASN A 107 -14.47 -0.78 -11.11
N ALA A 108 -13.98 -0.61 -9.88
CA ALA A 108 -12.64 -0.13 -9.59
C ALA A 108 -11.56 -1.05 -10.17
N LYS A 109 -10.53 -0.44 -10.72
CA LYS A 109 -9.26 -1.13 -10.94
C LYS A 109 -8.54 -1.27 -9.62
N ILE A 110 -7.76 -2.33 -9.47
CA ILE A 110 -7.07 -2.65 -8.23
C ILE A 110 -5.56 -2.55 -8.44
N LEU A 111 -4.91 -1.65 -7.70
CA LEU A 111 -3.47 -1.54 -7.56
C LEU A 111 -3.05 -2.11 -6.19
N ILE A 112 -2.28 -3.17 -6.19
CA ILE A 112 -1.71 -3.71 -4.95
C ILE A 112 -0.27 -3.25 -4.80
N ILE A 113 0.04 -2.67 -3.63
CA ILE A 113 1.40 -2.28 -3.23
C ILE A 113 1.89 -3.29 -2.21
N GLU A 114 3.01 -3.95 -2.50
CA GLU A 114 3.62 -4.95 -1.64
C GLU A 114 4.12 -4.34 -0.33
N GLN A 115 3.99 -5.06 0.77
CA GLN A 115 4.67 -4.71 2.02
C GLN A 115 6.18 -4.73 1.81
N PHE A 116 6.90 -3.91 2.55
CA PHE A 116 8.36 -3.92 2.54
C PHE A 116 8.95 -3.84 3.95
N LEU A 117 10.19 -4.23 4.06
CA LEU A 117 10.99 -4.04 5.26
C LEU A 117 12.45 -3.78 4.86
N LEU A 118 13.00 -2.64 5.25
CA LEU A 118 14.41 -2.37 5.06
C LEU A 118 15.27 -3.05 6.13
N PRO A 119 16.52 -3.40 5.82
CA PRO A 119 17.40 -4.09 6.76
C PRO A 119 17.90 -3.15 7.86
N VAL A 120 17.11 -3.02 8.91
CA VAL A 120 17.48 -2.32 10.15
C VAL A 120 17.54 -3.36 11.28
N PRO A 121 18.59 -3.37 12.11
CA PRO A 121 18.91 -4.48 13.01
C PRO A 121 17.79 -4.86 13.99
N ASP A 122 17.04 -3.88 14.47
CA ASP A 122 16.00 -4.08 15.49
C ASP A 122 14.68 -4.65 14.93
N LYS A 123 14.52 -4.75 13.61
CA LYS A 123 13.30 -5.26 12.97
C LYS A 123 13.53 -6.38 11.95
N GLU A 124 14.77 -6.78 11.71
CA GLU A 124 15.07 -7.87 10.75
C GLU A 124 14.29 -9.16 11.05
N PHE A 125 14.03 -9.45 12.33
CA PHE A 125 13.27 -10.63 12.75
C PHE A 125 11.81 -10.63 12.28
N PHE A 126 11.25 -9.48 11.86
CA PHE A 126 9.92 -9.45 11.24
C PHE A 126 9.86 -10.28 9.97
N ARG A 127 11.01 -10.49 9.31
CA ARG A 127 11.12 -11.34 8.12
C ARG A 127 10.70 -12.78 8.35
N GLU A 128 10.76 -13.28 9.60
CA GLU A 128 10.28 -14.63 9.96
C GLU A 128 8.81 -14.83 9.56
N ASP A 129 8.01 -13.77 9.64
CA ASP A 129 6.58 -13.78 9.34
C ASP A 129 6.24 -13.02 8.04
N LEU A 130 6.83 -11.84 7.86
CA LEU A 130 6.49 -10.94 6.76
C LEU A 130 6.74 -11.57 5.37
N ASN A 131 7.77 -12.40 5.22
CA ASN A 131 8.06 -13.06 3.94
C ASN A 131 6.88 -13.92 3.46
N GLY A 132 6.24 -14.64 4.39
CA GLY A 132 5.03 -15.43 4.07
C GLY A 132 3.87 -14.56 3.61
N LYS A 133 3.66 -13.40 4.27
CA LYS A 133 2.61 -12.43 3.91
C LYS A 133 2.88 -11.76 2.56
N ILE A 134 4.15 -11.47 2.25
CA ILE A 134 4.56 -10.98 0.93
C ILE A 134 4.23 -12.01 -0.14
N ASP A 135 4.51 -13.29 0.09
CA ASP A 135 4.18 -14.36 -0.88
C ASP A 135 2.67 -14.50 -1.07
N VAL A 136 1.88 -14.38 -0.01
CA VAL A 136 0.40 -14.32 -0.11
C VAL A 136 -0.02 -13.13 -0.97
N THR A 137 0.51 -11.94 -0.69
CA THR A 137 0.19 -10.72 -1.44
C THR A 137 0.49 -10.87 -2.93
N ARG A 138 1.63 -11.49 -3.28
CA ARG A 138 2.00 -11.80 -4.67
C ARG A 138 1.03 -12.75 -5.36
N ARG A 139 0.53 -13.77 -4.63
CA ARG A 139 -0.51 -14.68 -5.17
C ARG A 139 -1.81 -13.95 -5.42
N LEU A 140 -2.27 -13.17 -4.44
CA LEU A 140 -3.50 -12.37 -4.56
C LEU A 140 -3.39 -11.31 -5.66
N ALA A 141 -2.22 -10.68 -5.82
CA ALA A 141 -2.01 -9.72 -6.90
C ALA A 141 -2.17 -10.36 -8.29
N ARG A 142 -1.65 -11.58 -8.49
CA ARG A 142 -1.85 -12.30 -9.77
C ARG A 142 -3.30 -12.64 -10.07
N GLU A 143 -4.12 -12.78 -9.03
CA GLU A 143 -5.53 -13.16 -9.17
C GLU A 143 -6.46 -11.94 -9.33
N PHE A 144 -6.18 -10.86 -8.61
CA PHE A 144 -7.10 -9.73 -8.47
C PHE A 144 -6.62 -8.42 -9.06
N ALA A 145 -5.30 -8.16 -9.08
CA ALA A 145 -4.78 -6.84 -9.38
C ALA A 145 -4.76 -6.53 -10.87
N ASP A 146 -5.10 -5.30 -11.21
CA ASP A 146 -4.88 -4.73 -12.54
C ASP A 146 -3.45 -4.18 -12.69
N CYS A 147 -2.83 -3.78 -11.56
CA CYS A 147 -1.44 -3.38 -11.47
C CYS A 147 -0.84 -3.76 -10.11
N TYR A 148 0.48 -3.94 -10.06
CA TYR A 148 1.19 -4.37 -8.86
C TYR A 148 2.54 -3.66 -8.74
N ILE A 149 2.82 -3.14 -7.54
CA ILE A 149 4.13 -2.58 -7.21
C ILE A 149 4.87 -3.55 -6.29
N PRO A 150 5.92 -4.24 -6.75
CA PRO A 150 6.74 -5.16 -5.95
C PRO A 150 7.68 -4.38 -5.02
N LEU A 151 7.09 -3.68 -4.04
CA LEU A 151 7.76 -2.63 -3.29
C LEU A 151 8.93 -3.15 -2.45
N ASP A 152 8.86 -4.36 -1.90
CA ASP A 152 9.97 -4.93 -1.12
C ASP A 152 11.24 -5.07 -1.97
N GLY A 153 11.11 -5.61 -3.17
CA GLY A 153 12.22 -5.72 -4.11
C GLY A 153 12.74 -4.37 -4.61
N LEU A 154 11.84 -3.42 -4.85
CA LEU A 154 12.21 -2.07 -5.32
C LEU A 154 12.93 -1.27 -4.22
N MET A 155 12.49 -1.38 -2.97
CA MET A 155 13.15 -0.78 -1.82
C MET A 155 14.51 -1.44 -1.55
N ALA A 156 14.61 -2.77 -1.68
CA ALA A 156 15.90 -3.47 -1.59
C ALA A 156 16.87 -2.99 -2.67
N LYS A 157 16.39 -2.81 -3.92
CA LYS A 157 17.19 -2.23 -5.01
C LYS A 157 17.65 -0.81 -4.68
N ALA A 158 16.78 0.02 -4.09
CA ALA A 158 17.09 1.41 -3.73
C ALA A 158 18.19 1.49 -2.65
N CYS A 159 18.33 0.45 -1.82
CA CYS A 159 19.40 0.35 -0.83
C CYS A 159 20.74 -0.12 -1.40
N VAL A 160 20.84 -0.47 -2.68
CA VAL A 160 22.13 -0.79 -3.31
C VAL A 160 22.93 0.49 -3.50
N GLY A 161 23.98 0.65 -2.71
CA GLY A 161 24.81 1.86 -2.72
C GLY A 161 24.24 3.06 -1.94
N CYS A 162 23.20 2.84 -1.15
CA CYS A 162 22.59 3.84 -0.29
C CYS A 162 22.13 3.19 1.03
N GLU A 163 22.40 3.83 2.15
CA GLU A 163 22.00 3.30 3.45
C GLU A 163 20.46 3.21 3.60
N PRO A 164 19.92 2.16 4.21
CA PRO A 164 18.48 2.01 4.43
C PRO A 164 17.84 3.20 5.13
N THR A 165 18.55 3.84 6.05
CA THR A 165 18.09 5.01 6.81
C THR A 165 17.86 6.26 5.94
N HIS A 166 18.41 6.28 4.71
CA HIS A 166 18.09 7.31 3.72
C HIS A 166 16.60 7.29 3.32
N TRP A 167 15.98 6.11 3.36
CA TRP A 167 14.61 5.87 2.94
C TRP A 167 13.63 5.74 4.12
N SER A 168 14.10 5.15 5.22
CA SER A 168 13.30 4.91 6.43
C SER A 168 14.22 4.72 7.63
N ALA A 169 14.02 5.49 8.68
CA ALA A 169 14.84 5.40 9.88
C ALA A 169 14.62 4.10 10.66
N ASP A 170 13.42 3.55 10.62
CA ASP A 170 13.03 2.33 11.33
C ASP A 170 12.81 1.11 10.43
N GLY A 171 13.05 1.26 9.14
CA GLY A 171 12.90 0.21 8.13
C GLY A 171 11.48 -0.04 7.64
N VAL A 172 10.47 0.59 8.26
CA VAL A 172 9.04 0.41 7.95
C VAL A 172 8.36 1.71 7.52
N HIS A 173 8.57 2.79 8.26
CA HIS A 173 7.95 4.09 7.97
C HIS A 173 8.87 4.91 7.07
N PRO A 174 8.47 5.15 5.80
CA PRO A 174 9.24 6.00 4.90
C PRO A 174 9.38 7.41 5.47
N ASN A 175 10.59 7.96 5.39
CA ASN A 175 10.81 9.39 5.55
C ASN A 175 10.42 10.13 4.25
N GLU A 176 10.76 11.41 4.12
CA GLU A 176 10.45 12.21 2.94
C GLU A 176 11.00 11.58 1.66
N ASN A 177 12.28 11.13 1.65
CA ASN A 177 12.89 10.47 0.48
C ASN A 177 12.18 9.16 0.12
N GLY A 178 11.85 8.34 1.13
CA GLY A 178 11.12 7.08 0.91
C GLY A 178 9.70 7.32 0.41
N SER A 179 9.02 8.34 0.94
CA SER A 179 7.66 8.70 0.51
C SER A 179 7.65 9.24 -0.91
N ASP A 180 8.61 10.09 -1.29
CA ASP A 180 8.77 10.58 -2.65
C ASP A 180 9.06 9.43 -3.64
N PHE A 181 9.97 8.53 -3.28
CA PHE A 181 10.29 7.35 -4.09
C PHE A 181 9.07 6.46 -4.33
N ILE A 182 8.30 6.14 -3.27
CA ILE A 182 7.08 5.32 -3.40
C ILE A 182 6.02 6.08 -4.22
N GLY A 183 5.88 7.39 -4.00
CA GLY A 183 4.97 8.24 -4.77
C GLY A 183 5.29 8.25 -6.27
N ARG A 184 6.58 8.26 -6.65
CA ARG A 184 7.00 8.14 -8.05
C ARG A 184 6.65 6.77 -8.61
N LEU A 185 6.93 5.68 -7.89
CA LEU A 185 6.56 4.32 -8.33
C LEU A 185 5.04 4.18 -8.53
N TYR A 186 4.26 4.83 -7.67
CA TYR A 186 2.80 4.86 -7.81
C TYR A 186 2.37 5.58 -9.08
N ALA A 187 2.93 6.77 -9.34
CA ALA A 187 2.60 7.54 -10.54
C ALA A 187 3.00 6.80 -11.83
N ASP A 188 4.16 6.13 -11.83
CA ASP A 188 4.60 5.30 -12.95
C ASP A 188 3.62 4.15 -13.21
N ALA A 189 3.19 3.44 -12.15
CA ALA A 189 2.20 2.36 -12.24
C ALA A 189 0.83 2.87 -12.75
N PHE A 190 0.40 4.03 -12.27
CA PHE A 190 -0.82 4.69 -12.75
C PHE A 190 -0.73 5.01 -14.26
N ASN A 191 0.38 5.57 -14.70
CA ASN A 191 0.62 5.88 -16.12
C ASN A 191 0.65 4.62 -16.99
N GLU A 192 1.23 3.53 -16.50
CA GLU A 192 1.19 2.24 -17.20
C GLU A 192 -0.25 1.73 -17.38
N MET A 193 -1.09 1.88 -16.36
CA MET A 193 -2.52 1.51 -16.45
C MET A 193 -3.27 2.35 -17.46
N LEU A 194 -3.04 3.68 -17.50
CA LEU A 194 -3.62 4.58 -18.51
C LEU A 194 -3.19 4.18 -19.93
N LYS A 195 -1.89 3.98 -20.16
CA LYS A 195 -1.35 3.56 -21.46
C LYS A 195 -1.91 2.21 -21.94
N ALA A 196 -2.18 1.31 -21.00
CA ALA A 196 -2.78 0.01 -21.27
C ALA A 196 -4.32 0.06 -21.48
N GLY A 197 -4.94 1.25 -21.37
CA GLY A 197 -6.39 1.42 -21.46
C GLY A 197 -7.17 0.77 -20.31
N LYS A 198 -6.53 0.59 -19.17
CA LYS A 198 -7.18 0.03 -17.96
C LYS A 198 -7.92 1.09 -17.15
N LEU A 199 -7.48 2.33 -17.25
CA LEU A 199 -8.13 3.52 -16.71
C LEU A 199 -8.51 4.43 -17.88
N GLY A 200 -9.67 5.03 -17.82
CA GLY A 200 -10.20 5.89 -18.89
C GLY A 200 -10.92 7.09 -18.33
#